data_cb45246ee59bd44264f496fd29561d16
#
_entry.id   cb45246ee59bd44264f496fd29561d16
#
_cell.length_a   1.000
_cell.length_b   1.000
_cell.length_c   1.000
_cell.angle_alpha   90.00
_cell.angle_beta   90.00
_cell.angle_gamma   90.00
#
_symmetry.space_group_name_H-M   'P 1'
#
loop_
_entity.id
_entity.type
_entity.pdbx_description
1 polymer ?
#
loop_
_entity_poly.entity_id
_entity_poly.type
_entity_poly.pdbx_seq_one_letter_code
_entity_poly.pdbx_strand_id
1 'polypeptide(L)'
;MADVIERYTWLTGRPALPTKQSLGFCASTMYYAELEQGCDQEIYKVIDKHLQEKLYIDNFWLASGYSAGEADGLRYTFNWNYKRFPDPEKFFAAMNAKGINVIPNLKPGVLEHHPYAQYYED
;
A
#
# COMPACT_ATOMS: atom_id res chain seq x y z
N MET A 1 29.33 13.55 11.70
CA MET A 1 28.17 12.78 11.22
C MET A 1 28.08 12.78 9.68
N ALA A 2 28.20 13.92 9.01
CA ALA A 2 28.19 13.99 7.52
C ALA A 2 29.25 13.08 6.89
N ASP A 3 30.49 13.08 7.37
CA ASP A 3 31.58 12.24 6.85
C ASP A 3 31.30 10.73 6.96
N VAL A 4 30.57 10.32 8.00
CA VAL A 4 30.17 8.90 8.17
C VAL A 4 29.15 8.51 7.11
N ILE A 5 28.14 9.37 6.89
CA ILE A 5 27.12 9.17 5.86
C ILE A 5 27.77 9.18 4.48
N GLU A 6 28.69 10.09 4.22
CA GLU A 6 29.38 10.17 2.94
C GLU A 6 30.17 8.89 2.65
N ARG A 7 30.97 8.40 3.61
CA ARG A 7 31.76 7.15 3.47
C ARG A 7 30.85 5.94 3.33
N TYR A 8 29.76 5.87 4.10
CA TYR A 8 28.79 4.79 4.00
C TYR A 8 28.12 4.77 2.61
N THR A 9 27.63 5.91 2.14
CA THR A 9 26.97 6.00 0.82
C THR A 9 27.96 5.85 -0.34
N TRP A 10 29.24 6.15 -0.14
CA TRP A 10 30.27 5.82 -1.12
C TRP A 10 30.42 4.31 -1.29
N LEU A 11 30.36 3.55 -0.17
CA LEU A 11 30.49 2.08 -0.18
C LEU A 11 29.22 1.38 -0.68
N THR A 12 28.04 1.84 -0.28
CA THR A 12 26.75 1.18 -0.54
C THR A 12 25.97 1.77 -1.73
N GLY A 13 26.43 2.85 -2.31
CA GLY A 13 25.72 3.63 -3.31
C GLY A 13 24.85 4.73 -2.70
N ARG A 14 24.64 5.79 -3.47
CA ARG A 14 23.76 6.89 -3.09
C ARG A 14 22.33 6.60 -3.52
N PRO A 15 21.33 6.71 -2.61
CA PRO A 15 19.94 6.56 -2.98
C PRO A 15 19.48 7.71 -3.91
N ALA A 16 18.43 7.46 -4.68
CA ALA A 16 17.75 8.52 -5.39
C ALA A 16 17.16 9.54 -4.42
N LEU A 17 17.14 10.82 -4.82
CA LEU A 17 16.49 11.85 -4.02
C LEU A 17 14.98 11.58 -3.98
N PRO A 18 14.38 11.41 -2.77
CA PRO A 18 12.96 11.17 -2.65
C PRO A 18 12.14 12.41 -3.04
N THR A 19 10.90 12.22 -3.46
CA THR A 19 9.97 13.32 -3.68
C THR A 19 9.55 13.92 -2.33
N LYS A 20 9.14 15.19 -2.32
CA LYS A 20 8.62 15.82 -1.09
C LYS A 20 7.43 15.06 -0.51
N GLN A 21 6.55 14.53 -1.36
CA GLN A 21 5.39 13.75 -0.94
C GLN A 21 5.77 12.47 -0.20
N SER A 22 6.85 11.78 -0.61
CA SER A 22 7.31 10.57 0.08
C SER A 22 7.89 10.85 1.48
N LEU A 23 8.24 12.09 1.77
CA LEU A 23 8.69 12.56 3.09
C LEU A 23 7.53 13.10 3.94
N GLY A 24 6.32 13.14 3.41
CA GLY A 24 5.12 13.59 4.09
C GLY A 24 4.53 12.56 5.05
N PHE A 25 3.37 12.88 5.62
CA PHE A 25 2.72 11.98 6.57
C PHE A 25 2.16 10.74 5.88
N CYS A 26 2.59 9.56 6.37
CA CYS A 26 2.17 8.27 5.89
C CYS A 26 1.22 7.62 6.90
N ALA A 27 -0.07 7.56 6.57
CA ALA A 27 -1.04 6.82 7.36
C ALA A 27 -1.04 5.33 6.97
N SER A 28 -1.30 4.45 7.93
CA SER A 28 -1.49 3.02 7.68
C SER A 28 -2.30 2.38 8.80
N THR A 29 -3.08 1.37 8.44
CA THR A 29 -3.71 0.47 9.41
C THR A 29 -4.10 -0.84 8.76
N MET A 30 -3.93 -1.93 9.48
CA MET A 30 -4.41 -3.26 9.04
C MET A 30 -5.93 -3.32 9.05
N TYR A 31 -6.58 -2.69 10.04
CA TYR A 31 -8.02 -2.77 10.24
C TYR A 31 -8.82 -2.49 8.95
N TYR A 32 -8.54 -1.36 8.28
CA TYR A 32 -9.31 -0.97 7.10
C TYR A 32 -9.04 -1.82 5.84
N ALA A 33 -7.95 -2.58 5.81
CA ALA A 33 -7.64 -3.49 4.70
C ALA A 33 -8.12 -4.94 4.97
N GLU A 34 -8.67 -5.22 6.16
CA GLU A 34 -9.03 -6.57 6.61
C GLU A 34 -10.51 -6.74 6.98
N LEU A 35 -11.33 -5.75 6.70
CA LEU A 35 -12.79 -5.89 6.80
C LEU A 35 -13.28 -6.97 5.84
N GLU A 36 -14.42 -7.57 6.11
CA GLU A 36 -14.98 -8.61 5.24
C GLU A 36 -15.26 -8.10 3.83
N GLN A 37 -15.73 -6.84 3.72
CA GLN A 37 -16.05 -6.16 2.46
C GLN A 37 -16.00 -4.64 2.62
N GLY A 38 -15.96 -3.90 1.51
CA GLY A 38 -16.08 -2.43 1.50
C GLY A 38 -14.94 -1.70 2.17
N CYS A 39 -13.73 -2.26 2.16
CA CYS A 39 -12.53 -1.65 2.72
C CYS A 39 -12.24 -0.28 2.10
N ASP A 40 -12.46 -0.12 0.80
CA ASP A 40 -12.31 1.13 0.07
C ASP A 40 -13.22 2.23 0.65
N GLN A 41 -14.48 1.90 0.95
CA GLN A 41 -15.45 2.85 1.48
C GLN A 41 -15.08 3.33 2.89
N GLU A 42 -14.60 2.43 3.74
CA GLU A 42 -14.15 2.80 5.09
C GLU A 42 -12.88 3.65 5.05
N ILE A 43 -11.95 3.35 4.15
CA ILE A 43 -10.78 4.19 3.92
C ILE A 43 -11.20 5.59 3.46
N TYR A 44 -12.14 5.72 2.52
CA TYR A 44 -12.64 7.03 2.11
C TYR A 44 -13.22 7.84 3.26
N LYS A 45 -14.03 7.22 4.13
CA LYS A 45 -14.61 7.89 5.31
C LYS A 45 -13.52 8.45 6.24
N VAL A 46 -12.49 7.65 6.51
CA VAL A 46 -11.37 8.05 7.36
C VAL A 46 -10.60 9.21 6.74
N ILE A 47 -10.27 9.10 5.47
CA ILE A 47 -9.56 10.16 4.74
C ILE A 47 -10.37 11.44 4.71
N ASP A 48 -11.66 11.36 4.40
CA ASP A 48 -12.53 12.54 4.34
C ASP A 48 -12.64 13.22 5.71
N LYS A 49 -12.71 12.45 6.79
CA LYS A 49 -12.68 12.98 8.15
C LYS A 49 -11.36 13.71 8.45
N HIS A 50 -10.22 13.14 8.09
CA HIS A 50 -8.93 13.80 8.27
C HIS A 50 -8.84 15.12 7.51
N LEU A 51 -9.31 15.14 6.25
CA LEU A 51 -9.31 16.34 5.44
C LEU A 51 -10.25 17.44 6.00
N GLN A 52 -11.42 17.05 6.53
CA GLN A 52 -12.35 17.97 7.20
C GLN A 52 -11.73 18.62 8.44
N GLU A 53 -10.94 17.84 9.21
CA GLU A 53 -10.21 18.31 10.39
C GLU A 53 -8.89 19.03 10.00
N LYS A 54 -8.61 19.22 8.70
CA LYS A 54 -7.38 19.82 8.17
C LYS A 54 -6.10 19.05 8.58
N LEU A 55 -6.23 17.76 8.76
CA LEU A 55 -5.12 16.83 8.99
C LEU A 55 -4.76 16.18 7.66
N TYR A 56 -3.74 16.73 7.01
CA TYR A 56 -3.34 16.26 5.68
C TYR A 56 -2.55 14.94 5.77
N ILE A 57 -2.86 14.05 4.83
CA ILE A 57 -2.17 12.77 4.63
C ILE A 57 -1.58 12.80 3.23
N ASP A 58 -0.29 12.55 3.10
CA ASP A 58 0.40 12.52 1.80
C ASP A 58 0.39 11.13 1.19
N ASN A 59 0.51 10.10 2.03
CA ASN A 59 0.57 8.72 1.60
C ASN A 59 -0.30 7.82 2.48
N PHE A 60 -0.91 6.81 1.89
CA PHE A 60 -1.64 5.78 2.60
C PHE A 60 -1.02 4.41 2.29
N TRP A 61 -0.42 3.80 3.30
CA TRP A 61 0.11 2.43 3.20
C TRP A 61 -1.02 1.44 3.32
N LEU A 62 -1.34 0.77 2.21
CA LEU A 62 -2.38 -0.24 2.17
C LEU A 62 -1.81 -1.56 2.71
N ALA A 63 -2.31 -1.98 3.88
CA ALA A 63 -1.90 -3.24 4.48
C ALA A 63 -2.31 -4.44 3.62
N SER A 64 -1.56 -5.53 3.71
CA SER A 64 -1.64 -6.69 2.81
C SER A 64 -2.98 -7.42 2.75
N GLY A 65 -3.96 -7.03 3.56
CA GLY A 65 -5.32 -7.55 3.50
C GLY A 65 -6.00 -7.40 2.14
N TYR A 66 -5.58 -6.43 1.32
CA TYR A 66 -6.07 -6.24 -0.04
C TYR A 66 -5.75 -7.42 -0.96
N SER A 67 -4.67 -8.18 -0.68
CA SER A 67 -4.21 -9.32 -1.48
C SER A 67 -4.67 -10.67 -0.94
N ALA A 68 -5.52 -10.69 0.09
CA ALA A 68 -6.02 -11.93 0.69
C ALA A 68 -6.92 -12.70 -0.27
N GLY A 69 -6.71 -14.02 -0.38
CA GLY A 69 -7.63 -14.91 -1.06
C GLY A 69 -9.04 -14.83 -0.43
N GLU A 70 -10.08 -14.81 -1.24
CA GLU A 70 -11.46 -14.69 -0.75
C GLU A 70 -11.93 -15.96 -0.01
N ALA A 71 -11.37 -17.12 -0.38
CA ALA A 71 -11.75 -18.42 0.17
C ALA A 71 -10.99 -18.77 1.46
N ASP A 72 -9.71 -18.41 1.56
CA ASP A 72 -8.79 -18.91 2.61
C ASP A 72 -8.12 -17.80 3.43
N GLY A 73 -8.19 -16.55 2.95
CA GLY A 73 -7.59 -15.40 3.61
C GLY A 73 -6.06 -15.35 3.53
N LEU A 74 -5.42 -16.26 2.79
CA LEU A 74 -3.97 -16.24 2.58
C LEU A 74 -3.54 -15.03 1.76
N ARG A 75 -2.33 -14.52 2.00
CA ARG A 75 -1.81 -13.32 1.31
C ARG A 75 -1.11 -13.74 0.02
N TYR A 76 -1.82 -13.60 -1.09
CA TYR A 76 -1.28 -13.91 -2.42
C TYR A 76 -0.64 -12.67 -3.05
N THR A 77 0.66 -12.75 -3.33
CA THR A 77 1.40 -11.69 -4.02
C THR A 77 0.80 -11.47 -5.42
N PHE A 78 0.64 -10.22 -5.86
CA PHE A 78 -0.01 -9.84 -7.12
C PHE A 78 -1.48 -10.24 -7.26
N ASN A 79 -2.14 -10.64 -6.17
CA ASN A 79 -3.57 -10.86 -6.12
C ASN A 79 -4.31 -9.62 -5.61
N TRP A 80 -5.59 -9.53 -5.92
CA TRP A 80 -6.48 -8.50 -5.42
C TRP A 80 -7.79 -9.10 -4.91
N ASN A 81 -8.19 -8.73 -3.71
CA ASN A 81 -9.44 -9.17 -3.11
C ASN A 81 -10.56 -8.21 -3.53
N TYR A 82 -11.34 -8.61 -4.55
CA TYR A 82 -12.43 -7.79 -5.10
C TYR A 82 -13.64 -7.66 -4.18
N LYS A 83 -13.81 -8.56 -3.21
CA LYS A 83 -14.85 -8.42 -2.17
C LYS A 83 -14.55 -7.23 -1.25
N ARG A 84 -13.27 -7.03 -0.93
CA ARG A 84 -12.78 -5.93 -0.07
C ARG A 84 -12.63 -4.61 -0.83
N PHE A 85 -12.13 -4.68 -2.04
CA PHE A 85 -11.88 -3.56 -2.94
C PHE A 85 -12.44 -3.89 -4.33
N PRO A 86 -13.74 -3.64 -4.56
CA PRO A 86 -14.43 -4.06 -5.78
C PRO A 86 -13.87 -3.46 -7.06
N ASP A 87 -13.33 -2.24 -6.98
CA ASP A 87 -12.79 -1.51 -8.11
C ASP A 87 -11.47 -0.83 -7.72
N PRO A 88 -10.34 -1.53 -7.86
CA PRO A 88 -9.02 -1.00 -7.51
C PRO A 88 -8.66 0.26 -8.29
N GLU A 89 -8.95 0.32 -9.58
CA GLU A 89 -8.62 1.48 -10.42
C GLU A 89 -9.34 2.73 -9.92
N LYS A 90 -10.63 2.60 -9.65
CA LYS A 90 -11.44 3.68 -9.08
C LYS A 90 -10.94 4.09 -7.69
N PHE A 91 -10.54 3.12 -6.87
CA PHE A 91 -9.98 3.39 -5.55
C PHE A 91 -8.70 4.23 -5.65
N PHE A 92 -7.73 3.82 -6.46
CA PHE A 92 -6.49 4.57 -6.67
C PHE A 92 -6.75 5.95 -7.26
N ALA A 93 -7.64 6.05 -8.26
CA ALA A 93 -8.00 7.33 -8.88
C ALA A 93 -8.64 8.30 -7.87
N ALA A 94 -9.53 7.82 -7.01
CA ALA A 94 -10.19 8.64 -5.99
C ALA A 94 -9.21 9.13 -4.91
N MET A 95 -8.26 8.29 -4.49
CA MET A 95 -7.21 8.68 -3.55
C MET A 95 -6.27 9.71 -4.17
N ASN A 96 -5.83 9.49 -5.40
CA ASN A 96 -4.98 10.43 -6.14
C ASN A 96 -5.66 11.79 -6.35
N ALA A 97 -6.96 11.81 -6.64
CA ALA A 97 -7.73 13.05 -6.75
C ALA A 97 -7.77 13.87 -5.45
N LYS A 98 -7.56 13.23 -4.30
CA LYS A 98 -7.41 13.88 -2.98
C LYS A 98 -5.95 14.24 -2.66
N GLY A 99 -5.01 14.01 -3.58
CA GLY A 99 -3.58 14.25 -3.41
C GLY A 99 -2.86 13.19 -2.57
N ILE A 100 -3.46 12.00 -2.39
CA ILE A 100 -2.93 10.94 -1.54
C ILE A 100 -2.40 9.79 -2.40
N ASN A 101 -1.12 9.44 -2.26
CA ASN A 101 -0.57 8.24 -2.85
C ASN A 101 -0.97 7.00 -2.04
N VAL A 102 -1.43 5.96 -2.70
CA VAL A 102 -1.63 4.65 -2.07
C VAL A 102 -0.42 3.77 -2.36
N ILE A 103 0.15 3.20 -1.31
CA ILE A 103 1.33 2.34 -1.37
C ILE A 103 0.96 0.94 -0.87
N PRO A 104 0.67 -0.01 -1.77
CA PRO A 104 0.32 -1.36 -1.37
C PRO A 104 1.50 -2.11 -0.74
N ASN A 105 1.26 -2.79 0.38
CA ASN A 105 2.24 -3.68 0.98
C ASN A 105 2.38 -4.95 0.14
N LEU A 106 3.51 -5.12 -0.53
CA LEU A 106 3.82 -6.31 -1.32
C LEU A 106 4.61 -7.32 -0.49
N LYS A 107 4.14 -8.57 -0.45
CA LYS A 107 4.88 -9.66 0.20
C LYS A 107 6.05 -10.11 -0.68
N PRO A 108 7.21 -10.47 -0.08
CA PRO A 108 8.44 -10.75 -0.85
C PRO A 108 8.51 -12.16 -1.44
N GLY A 109 7.43 -12.90 -1.46
CA GLY A 109 7.41 -14.27 -1.96
C GLY A 109 6.05 -14.66 -2.52
N VAL A 110 6.04 -15.70 -3.35
CA VAL A 110 4.85 -16.33 -3.90
C VAL A 110 4.59 -17.60 -3.13
N LEU A 111 3.34 -17.80 -2.67
CA LEU A 111 2.97 -19.04 -1.99
C LEU A 111 2.91 -20.19 -2.98
N GLU A 112 3.30 -21.40 -2.54
CA GLU A 112 3.28 -22.63 -3.34
C GLU A 112 1.90 -22.88 -3.98
N HIS A 113 0.83 -22.56 -3.25
CA HIS A 113 -0.56 -22.71 -3.72
C HIS A 113 -1.15 -21.42 -4.31
N HIS A 114 -0.31 -20.53 -4.82
CA HIS A 114 -0.79 -19.30 -5.46
C HIS A 114 -1.68 -19.65 -6.66
N PRO A 115 -2.85 -18.97 -6.85
CA PRO A 115 -3.77 -19.24 -7.98
C PRO A 115 -3.11 -19.18 -9.36
N TYR A 116 -2.01 -18.44 -9.46
CA TYR A 116 -1.24 -18.24 -10.68
C TYR A 116 0.19 -18.83 -10.57
N ALA A 117 0.44 -19.79 -9.68
CA ALA A 117 1.77 -20.37 -9.44
C ALA A 117 2.45 -20.86 -10.74
N GLN A 118 1.67 -21.42 -11.65
CA GLN A 118 2.13 -21.90 -12.96
C GLN A 118 2.83 -20.83 -13.83
N TYR A 119 2.67 -19.55 -13.53
CA TYR A 119 3.33 -18.45 -14.25
C TYR A 119 4.62 -17.99 -13.59
N TYR A 120 5.00 -18.61 -12.47
CA TYR A 120 6.19 -18.23 -11.66
C TYR A 120 7.19 -19.38 -11.51
N GLU A 121 7.02 -20.49 -12.24
CA GLU A 121 7.85 -21.71 -12.16
C GLU A 121 9.04 -21.74 -13.14
N ASP A 122 9.50 -20.60 -13.66
CA ASP A 122 10.68 -20.51 -14.52
C ASP A 122 11.94 -20.04 -13.77
#